data_abfddcbc9c1b0d1f8786a2c2cacd2b74
#
_entry.id   abfddcbc9c1b0d1f8786a2c2cacd2b74
#
_cell.length_a   1.000
_cell.length_b   1.000
_cell.length_c   1.000
_cell.angle_alpha   90.00
_cell.angle_beta   90.00
_cell.angle_gamma   90.00
#
_symmetry.space_group_name_H-M   'P 1'
#
loop_
_entity.id
_entity.type
_entity.pdbx_description
1 polymer ?
#
loop_
_entity_poly.entity_id
_entity_poly.type
_entity_poly.pdbx_seq_one_letter_code
_entity_poly.pdbx_strand_id
1 'polypeptide(L)'
;MVDTAQGTVRFAIEVTNDSRKRVELAFPDGQTHDFTVLDAQGREVWKWSKDRLFTQAMQNRLLDAHDSIIYAEKWTPTSRGRFTLVAQLHSENFPVQQRVEFALP
;
A
#
# COMPACT_ATOMS: atom_id res chain seq x y z
N MET A 1 6.99 3.68 -2.62
CA MET A 1 8.39 3.24 -2.68
C MET A 1 8.46 1.80 -3.14
N VAL A 2 9.36 1.52 -4.03
CA VAL A 2 9.64 0.15 -4.50
C VAL A 2 11.12 -0.11 -4.32
N ASP A 3 11.45 -1.20 -3.65
CA ASP A 3 12.84 -1.60 -3.42
C ASP A 3 13.01 -3.06 -3.82
N THR A 4 14.00 -3.33 -4.67
CA THR A 4 14.27 -4.68 -5.17
C THR A 4 15.61 -5.17 -4.62
N ALA A 5 15.61 -6.34 -3.99
CA ALA A 5 16.80 -6.94 -3.43
C ALA A 5 16.66 -8.45 -3.37
N GLN A 6 17.65 -9.18 -3.92
CA GLN A 6 17.77 -10.63 -3.79
C GLN A 6 16.48 -11.41 -4.16
N GLY A 7 15.83 -11.02 -5.25
CA GLY A 7 14.66 -11.72 -5.73
C GLY A 7 13.36 -11.39 -5.01
N THR A 8 13.38 -10.45 -4.07
CA THR A 8 12.20 -9.97 -3.35
C THR A 8 12.01 -8.50 -3.63
N VAL A 9 10.77 -8.08 -3.81
CA VAL A 9 10.41 -6.67 -3.98
C VAL A 9 9.68 -6.20 -2.74
N ARG A 10 10.13 -5.10 -2.18
CA ARG A 10 9.48 -4.48 -1.02
C ARG A 10 8.75 -3.23 -1.46
N PHE A 11 7.49 -3.13 -1.04
CA PHE A 11 6.65 -1.97 -1.28
C PHE A 11 6.35 -1.27 0.03
N ALA A 12 6.25 0.04 -0.02
CA ALA A 12 5.85 0.83 1.14
C ALA A 12 5.00 2.02 0.72
N ILE A 13 4.02 2.36 1.55
CA ILE A 13 3.27 3.60 1.44
C ILE A 13 3.48 4.38 2.73
N GLU A 14 3.90 5.63 2.60
CA GLU A 14 4.06 6.54 3.72
C GLU A 14 2.95 7.59 3.67
N VAL A 15 2.26 7.74 4.78
CA VAL A 15 1.18 8.72 4.92
C VAL A 15 1.61 9.73 5.98
N THR A 16 1.68 10.99 5.59
CA THR A 16 2.11 12.09 6.47
C THR A 16 0.94 13.03 6.71
N ASN A 17 0.74 13.39 7.97
CA ASN A 17 -0.20 14.44 8.32
C ASN A 17 0.50 15.80 8.12
N ASP A 18 0.21 16.43 7.00
CA ASP A 18 0.82 17.69 6.58
C ASP A 18 0.09 18.92 7.13
N SER A 19 -0.81 18.72 8.07
CA SER A 19 -1.57 19.81 8.69
C SER A 19 -1.00 20.16 10.07
N ARG A 20 -1.53 21.21 10.64
CA ARG A 20 -1.16 21.67 12.00
C ARG A 20 -1.99 21.01 13.10
N LYS A 21 -2.95 20.17 12.72
CA LYS A 21 -3.88 19.54 13.66
C LYS A 21 -3.74 18.03 13.60
N ARG A 22 -4.05 17.38 14.72
CA ARG A 22 -4.19 15.93 14.74
C ARG A 22 -5.30 15.51 13.78
N VAL A 23 -5.06 14.42 13.06
CA VAL A 23 -6.00 13.83 12.13
C VAL A 23 -6.31 12.42 12.60
N GLU A 24 -7.56 12.01 12.45
CA GLU A 24 -7.99 10.65 12.73
C GLU A 24 -8.27 9.94 11.41
N LEU A 25 -7.51 8.88 11.14
CA LEU A 25 -7.77 8.01 9.98
C LEU A 25 -8.80 6.97 10.39
N ALA A 26 -9.91 6.92 9.67
CA ALA A 26 -10.96 5.93 9.92
C ALA A 26 -10.85 4.81 8.90
N PHE A 27 -10.79 3.57 9.39
CA PHE A 27 -10.76 2.37 8.56
C PHE A 27 -12.04 1.57 8.74
N PRO A 28 -12.71 1.16 7.65
CA PRO A 28 -14.00 0.47 7.76
C PRO A 28 -13.88 -0.94 8.30
N ASP A 29 -12.68 -1.52 8.28
CA ASP A 29 -12.42 -2.87 8.76
C ASP A 29 -10.96 -3.00 9.21
N GLY A 30 -10.47 -4.22 9.40
CA GLY A 30 -9.10 -4.48 9.83
C GLY A 30 -8.05 -4.26 8.75
N GLN A 31 -8.45 -4.03 7.51
CA GLN A 31 -7.51 -3.76 6.43
C GLN A 31 -7.16 -2.27 6.38
N THR A 32 -5.89 -1.93 6.52
CA THR A 32 -5.43 -0.54 6.50
C THR A 32 -4.89 -0.13 5.14
N HIS A 33 -4.37 -1.06 4.36
CA HIS A 33 -3.70 -0.77 3.10
C HIS A 33 -3.81 -1.94 2.14
N ASP A 34 -3.42 -1.70 0.89
CA ASP A 34 -3.27 -2.74 -0.11
C ASP A 34 -2.19 -2.36 -1.12
N PHE A 35 -1.60 -3.39 -1.70
CA PHE A 35 -0.65 -3.25 -2.80
C PHE A 35 -1.09 -4.20 -3.92
N THR A 36 -1.20 -3.67 -5.12
CA THR A 36 -1.54 -4.45 -6.31
C THR A 36 -0.44 -4.24 -7.33
N VAL A 37 0.02 -5.33 -7.95
CA VAL A 37 1.01 -5.25 -9.03
C VAL A 37 0.32 -5.62 -10.34
N LEU A 38 0.46 -4.73 -11.33
CA LEU A 38 -0.05 -4.92 -12.68
C LEU A 38 1.13 -5.17 -13.62
N ASP A 39 0.93 -6.03 -14.63
CA ASP A 39 1.93 -6.24 -15.67
C ASP A 39 1.89 -5.12 -16.73
N ALA A 40 2.72 -5.25 -17.77
CA ALA A 40 2.81 -4.24 -18.82
C ALA A 40 1.50 -4.08 -19.61
N GLN A 41 0.62 -5.07 -19.58
CA GLN A 41 -0.68 -5.02 -20.23
C GLN A 41 -1.80 -4.58 -19.29
N GLY A 42 -1.45 -4.18 -18.06
CA GLY A 42 -2.43 -3.72 -17.09
C GLY A 42 -3.16 -4.84 -16.36
N ARG A 43 -2.72 -6.08 -16.50
CA ARG A 43 -3.36 -7.22 -15.82
C ARG A 43 -2.78 -7.40 -14.42
N GLU A 44 -3.64 -7.72 -13.45
CA GLU A 44 -3.22 -7.97 -12.09
C GLU A 44 -2.42 -9.28 -12.02
N VAL A 45 -1.18 -9.19 -11.54
CA VAL A 45 -0.32 -10.35 -11.33
C VAL A 45 -0.16 -10.69 -9.85
N TRP A 46 -0.44 -9.75 -8.96
CA TRP A 46 -0.39 -9.98 -7.52
C TRP A 46 -1.18 -8.90 -6.80
N LYS A 47 -1.81 -9.31 -5.70
CA LYS A 47 -2.50 -8.38 -4.80
C LYS A 47 -2.29 -8.86 -3.38
N TRP A 48 -1.74 -7.99 -2.53
CA TRP A 48 -1.37 -8.36 -1.17
C TRP A 48 -2.56 -8.84 -0.34
N SER A 49 -3.71 -8.21 -0.48
CA SER A 49 -4.89 -8.55 0.31
C SER A 49 -5.57 -9.85 -0.13
N LYS A 50 -5.23 -10.36 -1.31
CA LYS A 50 -5.83 -11.58 -1.83
C LYS A 50 -5.50 -12.76 -0.92
N ASP A 51 -6.50 -13.56 -0.58
CA ASP A 51 -6.40 -14.73 0.30
C ASP A 51 -6.02 -14.40 1.75
N ARG A 52 -6.16 -13.12 2.16
CA ARG A 52 -6.00 -12.71 3.55
C ARG A 52 -7.36 -12.44 4.17
N LEU A 53 -7.44 -12.71 5.48
CA LEU A 53 -8.64 -12.42 6.25
C LEU A 53 -8.36 -11.20 7.13
N PHE A 54 -9.33 -10.29 7.17
CA PHE A 54 -9.27 -9.10 8.00
C PHE A 54 -10.47 -9.10 8.94
N THR A 55 -10.28 -8.53 10.13
CA THR A 55 -11.41 -8.34 11.04
C THR A 55 -12.41 -7.37 10.41
N GLN A 56 -13.68 -7.53 10.74
CA GLN A 56 -14.71 -6.62 10.25
C GLN A 56 -14.94 -5.43 11.18
N ALA A 57 -14.20 -5.37 12.27
CA ALA A 57 -14.31 -4.28 13.22
C ALA A 57 -13.69 -3.00 12.64
N MET A 58 -14.42 -1.91 12.71
CA MET A 58 -13.88 -0.59 12.39
C MET A 58 -12.74 -0.25 13.31
N GLN A 59 -11.74 0.46 12.79
CA GLN A 59 -10.62 0.93 13.59
C GLN A 59 -10.22 2.34 13.18
N ASN A 60 -9.62 3.06 14.11
CA ASN A 60 -9.14 4.41 13.87
C ASN A 60 -7.67 4.51 14.24
N ARG A 61 -6.96 5.39 13.55
CA ARG A 61 -5.57 5.71 13.85
C ARG A 61 -5.44 7.22 13.97
N LEU A 62 -4.95 7.67 15.13
CA LEU A 62 -4.62 9.09 15.32
C LEU A 62 -3.23 9.37 14.77
N LEU A 63 -3.12 10.46 14.05
CA LEU A 63 -1.87 10.91 13.46
C LEU A 63 -1.67 12.38 13.82
N ASP A 64 -0.70 12.66 14.69
CA ASP A 64 -0.42 14.01 15.14
C ASP A 64 0.12 14.85 13.99
N ALA A 65 0.11 16.17 14.20
CA ALA A 65 0.63 17.10 13.20
C ALA A 65 2.07 16.72 12.83
N HIS A 66 2.34 16.65 11.52
CA HIS A 66 3.64 16.33 10.92
C HIS A 66 4.15 14.90 11.17
N ASP A 67 3.36 14.06 11.83
CA ASP A 67 3.70 12.65 11.99
C ASP A 67 3.40 11.85 10.73
N SER A 68 4.08 10.73 10.61
CA SER A 68 3.93 9.80 9.48
C SER A 68 3.65 8.41 9.99
N ILE A 69 2.98 7.63 9.14
CA ILE A 69 2.80 6.19 9.33
C ILE A 69 3.22 5.50 8.04
N ILE A 70 3.89 4.35 8.17
CA ILE A 70 4.38 3.58 7.02
C ILE A 70 3.78 2.20 7.08
N TYR A 71 3.23 1.75 5.94
CA TYR A 71 2.81 0.37 5.74
C TYR A 71 3.68 -0.25 4.66
N ALA A 72 4.26 -1.41 4.92
CA ALA A 72 5.18 -2.07 4.01
C ALA A 72 4.87 -3.56 3.89
N GLU A 73 5.01 -4.10 2.69
CA GLU A 73 4.78 -5.51 2.39
C GLU A 73 5.81 -5.99 1.37
N LYS A 74 5.94 -7.31 1.24
CA LYS A 74 6.91 -7.95 0.33
C LYS A 74 6.20 -8.79 -0.70
N TRP A 75 6.77 -8.81 -1.89
CA TRP A 75 6.32 -9.66 -2.99
C TRP A 75 7.51 -10.42 -3.57
N THR A 76 7.33 -11.73 -3.79
CA THR A 76 8.32 -12.54 -4.49
C THR A 76 7.82 -12.78 -5.91
N PRO A 77 8.37 -12.06 -6.91
CA PRO A 77 7.89 -12.16 -8.27
C PRO A 77 8.28 -13.51 -8.91
N THR A 78 7.41 -14.00 -9.80
CA THR A 78 7.65 -15.20 -10.59
C THR A 78 7.98 -14.88 -12.04
N SER A 79 7.96 -13.60 -12.41
CA SER A 79 8.26 -13.14 -13.77
C SER A 79 9.04 -11.85 -13.71
N ARG A 80 9.60 -11.47 -14.86
CA ARG A 80 10.37 -10.24 -15.04
C ARG A 80 9.68 -9.32 -16.02
N GLY A 81 10.15 -8.09 -16.12
CA GLY A 81 9.62 -7.12 -17.06
C GLY A 81 9.18 -5.84 -16.38
N ARG A 82 8.24 -5.15 -17.01
CA ARG A 82 7.72 -3.87 -16.51
C ARG A 82 6.44 -4.11 -15.76
N PHE A 83 6.32 -3.43 -14.61
CA PHE A 83 5.18 -3.54 -13.72
C PHE A 83 4.75 -2.17 -13.24
N THR A 84 3.51 -2.10 -12.79
CA THR A 84 2.98 -0.93 -12.08
C THR A 84 2.51 -1.37 -10.71
N LEU A 85 3.02 -0.71 -9.67
CA LEU A 85 2.50 -0.85 -8.33
C LEU A 85 1.35 0.13 -8.13
N VAL A 86 0.23 -0.36 -7.62
CA VAL A 86 -0.86 0.49 -7.13
C VAL A 86 -0.89 0.33 -5.62
N ALA A 87 -0.50 1.37 -4.91
CA ALA A 87 -0.50 1.40 -3.44
C ALA A 87 -1.72 2.17 -2.95
N GLN A 88 -2.44 1.62 -1.99
CA GLN A 88 -3.68 2.20 -1.50
C GLN A 88 -3.70 2.26 0.02
N LEU A 89 -4.15 3.39 0.55
CA LEU A 89 -4.57 3.51 1.94
C LEU A 89 -6.07 3.25 1.99
N HIS A 90 -6.48 2.26 2.75
CA HIS A 90 -7.88 1.82 2.83
C HIS A 90 -8.68 2.63 3.86
N SER A 91 -8.42 3.92 3.91
CA SER A 91 -9.10 4.84 4.83
C SER A 91 -10.40 5.34 4.21
N GLU A 92 -11.44 5.41 5.05
CA GLU A 92 -12.76 5.86 4.64
C GLU A 92 -12.79 7.37 4.42
N ASN A 93 -12.09 8.13 5.26
CA ASN A 93 -12.11 9.59 5.21
C ASN A 93 -10.91 10.21 4.50
N PHE A 94 -9.81 9.45 4.33
CA PHE A 94 -8.62 9.92 3.61
C PHE A 94 -8.11 8.84 2.66
N PRO A 95 -8.91 8.43 1.67
CA PRO A 95 -8.46 7.42 0.72
C PRO A 95 -7.34 7.99 -0.15
N VAL A 96 -6.21 7.27 -0.20
CA VAL A 96 -5.05 7.66 -1.00
C VAL A 96 -4.69 6.51 -1.89
N GLN A 97 -4.41 6.81 -3.15
CA GLN A 97 -3.91 5.84 -4.11
C GLN A 97 -2.74 6.44 -4.85
N GLN A 98 -1.68 5.66 -5.02
CA GLN A 98 -0.50 6.09 -5.75
C GLN A 98 -0.04 4.97 -6.68
N ARG A 99 0.39 5.33 -7.89
CA ARG A 99 0.93 4.41 -8.88
C ARG A 99 2.40 4.66 -9.07
N VAL A 100 3.19 3.59 -9.13
CA VAL A 100 4.63 3.65 -9.36
C VAL A 100 5.00 2.58 -10.39
N GLU A 101 5.65 2.99 -11.46
CA GLU A 101 6.17 2.06 -12.45
C GLU A 101 7.56 1.60 -12.04
N PHE A 102 7.84 0.32 -12.24
CA PHE A 102 9.14 -0.26 -11.97
C PHE A 102 9.42 -1.41 -12.93
N ALA A 103 10.69 -1.79 -13.02
CA ALA A 103 11.11 -2.88 -13.89
C ALA A 103 11.98 -3.87 -13.14
N LEU A 104 11.81 -5.14 -13.45
CA LEU A 104 12.66 -6.23 -12.98
C LEU A 104 13.46 -6.75 -14.16
N PRO A 105 14.80 -6.65 -14.11
CA PRO A 105 15.66 -7.10 -15.20
C PRO A 105 15.73 -8.61 -15.35
#